data_060f1ae3852d3c083dd02799650bb61c
#
_entry.id   060f1ae3852d3c083dd02799650bb61c
#
_cell.length_a   1.000
_cell.length_b   1.000
_cell.length_c   1.000
_cell.angle_alpha   90.00
_cell.angle_beta   90.00
_cell.angle_gamma   90.00
#
_symmetry.space_group_name_H-M   'P 1'
#
loop_
_entity.id
_entity.type
_entity.pdbx_description
1 polymer ?
#
loop_
_entity_poly.entity_id
_entity_poly.type
_entity_poly.pdbx_seq_one_letter_code
_entity_poly.pdbx_strand_id
1 'polypeptide(L)'
;MKIARIFAAVALLTATVICVSAQQKPAAPAAAAPQSTVAVPDSKMAMIYSDAFLDPKNGIARFNTLLTTLNREFEPRRTELQGLQTRINTLAKEIDDTQNVAAPDSIRQKRDQHAQLNTEFKRKGEDAEAAYTKRRQEIFTPLQQDIG
;
A
#
# COMPACT_ATOMS: atom_id res chain seq x y z
N MET A 1 -28.54 -2.52 -29.33
CA MET A 1 -28.70 -1.27 -30.09
C MET A 1 -29.23 -0.19 -29.15
N LYS A 2 -28.37 0.69 -28.59
CA LYS A 2 -28.68 1.97 -27.90
C LYS A 2 -27.53 2.40 -26.95
N ILE A 3 -26.27 2.28 -27.42
CA ILE A 3 -25.12 2.93 -26.74
C ILE A 3 -24.25 3.60 -27.81
N ALA A 4 -24.80 4.61 -28.45
CA ALA A 4 -24.08 5.43 -29.41
C ALA A 4 -24.74 6.78 -29.50
N ARG A 5 -24.65 7.62 -28.45
CA ARG A 5 -25.06 9.02 -28.48
C ARG A 5 -24.60 9.78 -27.22
N ILE A 6 -23.30 9.80 -26.88
CA ILE A 6 -22.75 10.79 -25.97
C ILE A 6 -21.27 11.03 -26.35
N PHE A 7 -21.05 11.51 -27.57
CA PHE A 7 -19.80 12.14 -27.97
C PHE A 7 -20.10 13.23 -28.99
N ALA A 8 -20.59 14.35 -28.52
CA ALA A 8 -20.60 15.59 -29.26
C ALA A 8 -20.93 16.73 -28.30
N ALA A 9 -19.95 17.39 -27.74
CA ALA A 9 -19.96 18.77 -27.28
C ALA A 9 -18.75 19.06 -26.36
N VAL A 10 -17.54 19.13 -26.91
CA VAL A 10 -16.49 20.00 -26.39
C VAL A 10 -15.66 20.44 -27.58
N ALA A 11 -16.10 21.49 -28.21
CA ALA A 11 -15.30 22.23 -29.18
C ALA A 11 -15.52 23.73 -28.91
N LEU A 12 -14.44 24.47 -28.94
CA LEU A 12 -14.32 25.92 -29.04
C LEU A 12 -14.41 26.73 -27.74
N LEU A 13 -13.24 27.01 -27.17
CA LEU A 13 -12.94 28.30 -26.57
C LEU A 13 -11.46 28.61 -26.77
N THR A 14 -11.10 29.11 -27.95
CA THR A 14 -9.83 29.76 -28.25
C THR A 14 -9.91 31.21 -27.77
N ALA A 15 -9.31 31.50 -26.62
CA ALA A 15 -9.13 32.86 -26.13
C ALA A 15 -7.83 33.43 -26.73
N THR A 16 -8.00 34.39 -27.64
CA THR A 16 -6.96 35.24 -28.23
C THR A 16 -6.39 36.19 -27.17
N VAL A 17 -5.12 35.96 -26.77
CA VAL A 17 -4.37 36.90 -25.95
C VAL A 17 -3.76 37.96 -26.85
N ILE A 18 -4.26 39.19 -26.77
CA ILE A 18 -3.73 40.37 -27.44
C ILE A 18 -2.53 40.86 -26.62
N CYS A 19 -1.31 40.70 -27.14
CA CYS A 19 -0.11 41.34 -26.58
C CYS A 19 -0.12 42.84 -26.86
N VAL A 20 -0.41 43.65 -25.85
CA VAL A 20 -0.17 45.09 -25.89
C VAL A 20 1.30 45.32 -25.49
N SER A 21 2.12 45.61 -26.48
CA SER A 21 3.49 46.08 -26.28
C SER A 21 3.49 47.54 -25.83
N ALA A 22 3.60 47.79 -24.52
CA ALA A 22 3.87 49.13 -24.02
C ALA A 22 5.39 49.39 -24.13
N GLN A 23 5.77 50.28 -25.05
CA GLN A 23 7.12 50.83 -25.14
C GLN A 23 7.44 51.64 -23.90
N GLN A 24 8.28 51.07 -23.01
CA GLN A 24 8.86 51.83 -21.91
C GLN A 24 10.09 52.60 -22.37
N LYS A 25 10.01 53.91 -22.24
CA LYS A 25 11.07 54.89 -22.39
C LYS A 25 12.28 54.51 -21.46
N PRO A 26 13.53 54.56 -21.95
CA PRO A 26 14.68 54.23 -21.09
C PRO A 26 14.81 55.24 -19.95
N ALA A 27 14.57 54.79 -18.73
CA ALA A 27 14.88 55.55 -17.54
C ALA A 27 16.38 55.36 -17.19
N ALA A 28 17.01 56.45 -16.80
CA ALA A 28 18.43 56.51 -16.41
C ALA A 28 18.77 55.50 -15.32
N PRO A 29 20.04 55.05 -15.22
CA PRO A 29 20.44 54.02 -14.24
C PRO A 29 20.31 54.60 -12.83
N ALA A 30 19.31 54.15 -12.10
CA ALA A 30 19.22 54.35 -10.66
C ALA A 30 20.35 53.56 -9.99
N ALA A 31 21.12 54.24 -9.17
CA ALA A 31 22.17 53.63 -8.37
C ALA A 31 21.66 52.38 -7.64
N ALA A 32 22.28 51.25 -7.89
CA ALA A 32 21.97 49.97 -7.21
C ALA A 32 22.12 50.17 -5.68
N ALA A 33 21.00 50.10 -4.98
CA ALA A 33 21.04 49.96 -3.53
C ALA A 33 21.82 48.68 -3.17
N PRO A 34 22.64 48.65 -2.13
CA PRO A 34 23.38 47.48 -1.75
C PRO A 34 22.37 46.36 -1.45
N GLN A 35 22.37 45.33 -2.27
CA GLN A 35 21.64 44.10 -1.99
C GLN A 35 22.23 43.50 -0.72
N SER A 36 21.49 43.58 0.38
CA SER A 36 21.79 42.80 1.57
C SER A 36 21.78 41.35 1.18
N THR A 37 22.96 40.78 0.94
CA THR A 37 23.11 39.32 0.83
C THR A 37 22.75 38.74 2.18
N VAL A 38 21.48 38.34 2.35
CA VAL A 38 21.09 37.49 3.47
C VAL A 38 21.89 36.20 3.27
N ALA A 39 22.92 36.03 4.08
CA ALA A 39 23.66 34.79 4.13
C ALA A 39 22.67 33.69 4.52
N VAL A 40 22.27 32.89 3.54
CA VAL A 40 21.48 31.69 3.80
C VAL A 40 22.41 30.76 4.59
N PRO A 41 22.07 30.40 5.84
CA PRO A 41 22.91 29.48 6.59
C PRO A 41 23.03 28.16 5.81
N ASP A 42 24.25 27.62 5.70
CA ASP A 42 24.51 26.31 5.12
C ASP A 42 23.71 25.26 5.88
N SER A 43 22.51 24.99 5.42
CA SER A 43 21.67 23.92 5.97
C SER A 43 22.22 22.60 5.51
N LYS A 44 22.87 21.86 6.40
CA LYS A 44 23.26 20.47 6.14
C LYS A 44 22.01 19.61 6.19
N MET A 45 21.42 19.29 5.04
CA MET A 45 20.37 18.31 4.93
C MET A 45 20.97 16.93 4.65
N ALA A 46 20.62 15.94 5.48
CA ALA A 46 20.92 14.54 5.23
C ALA A 46 19.66 13.82 4.79
N MET A 47 19.72 13.07 3.68
CA MET A 47 18.67 12.15 3.28
C MET A 47 19.01 10.76 3.79
N ILE A 48 18.04 10.14 4.49
CA ILE A 48 18.18 8.77 4.98
C ILE A 48 17.28 7.88 4.09
N TYR A 49 17.87 6.93 3.42
CA TYR A 49 17.15 5.89 2.67
C TYR A 49 16.81 4.75 3.63
N SER A 50 15.58 4.74 4.16
CA SER A 50 15.14 3.73 5.13
C SER A 50 15.20 2.29 4.60
N ASP A 51 15.03 2.10 3.30
CA ASP A 51 15.12 0.78 2.66
C ASP A 51 16.51 0.15 2.76
N ALA A 52 17.57 0.98 2.87
CA ALA A 52 18.93 0.49 3.08
C ALA A 52 19.10 -0.23 4.43
N PHE A 53 18.25 0.04 5.41
CA PHE A 53 18.29 -0.65 6.71
C PHE A 53 17.83 -2.12 6.59
N LEU A 54 17.04 -2.45 5.58
CA LEU A 54 16.53 -3.79 5.29
C LEU A 54 17.48 -4.64 4.44
N ASP A 55 18.57 -4.04 3.92
CA ASP A 55 19.54 -4.77 3.09
C ASP A 55 20.16 -5.92 3.90
N PRO A 56 20.11 -7.19 3.39
CA PRO A 56 20.62 -8.35 4.13
C PRO A 56 22.12 -8.31 4.41
N LYS A 57 22.90 -7.54 3.60
CA LYS A 57 24.36 -7.48 3.69
C LYS A 57 24.85 -6.21 4.38
N ASN A 58 24.21 -5.07 4.06
CA ASN A 58 24.67 -3.74 4.48
C ASN A 58 23.72 -3.06 5.46
N GLY A 59 22.57 -3.67 5.72
CA GLY A 59 21.55 -3.13 6.62
C GLY A 59 21.87 -3.38 8.11
N ILE A 60 20.92 -3.04 8.95
CA ILE A 60 21.06 -3.23 10.40
C ILE A 60 20.85 -4.71 10.74
N ALA A 61 21.94 -5.43 11.05
CA ALA A 61 21.92 -6.86 11.31
C ALA A 61 20.90 -7.27 12.40
N ARG A 62 20.81 -6.49 13.49
CA ARG A 62 19.83 -6.74 14.58
C ARG A 62 18.40 -6.62 14.08
N PHE A 63 18.10 -5.62 13.24
CA PHE A 63 16.78 -5.43 12.66
C PHE A 63 16.40 -6.60 11.73
N ASN A 64 17.30 -7.01 10.86
CA ASN A 64 17.09 -8.14 9.95
C ASN A 64 16.89 -9.45 10.72
N THR A 65 17.63 -9.68 11.80
CA THR A 65 17.45 -10.84 12.68
C THR A 65 16.06 -10.84 13.32
N LEU A 66 15.58 -9.70 13.82
CA LEU A 66 14.26 -9.57 14.42
C LEU A 66 13.14 -9.81 13.40
N LEU A 67 13.26 -9.26 12.19
CA LEU A 67 12.31 -9.52 11.09
C LEU A 67 12.27 -11.00 10.70
N THR A 68 13.44 -11.63 10.58
CA THR A 68 13.55 -13.05 10.25
C THR A 68 12.88 -13.92 11.32
N THR A 69 13.12 -13.59 12.58
CA THR A 69 12.49 -14.27 13.71
C THR A 69 10.98 -14.13 13.69
N LEU A 70 10.47 -12.88 13.50
CA LEU A 70 9.04 -12.60 13.39
C LEU A 70 8.40 -13.38 12.25
N ASN A 71 9.02 -13.37 11.06
CA ASN A 71 8.52 -14.09 9.90
C ASN A 71 8.44 -15.59 10.14
N ARG A 72 9.47 -16.17 10.77
CA ARG A 72 9.49 -17.61 11.11
C ARG A 72 8.43 -17.98 12.15
N GLU A 73 8.20 -17.14 13.16
CA GLU A 73 7.14 -17.37 14.15
C GLU A 73 5.74 -17.40 13.54
N PHE A 74 5.51 -16.63 12.48
CA PHE A 74 4.19 -16.52 11.82
C PHE A 74 4.03 -17.40 10.58
N GLU A 75 5.08 -18.07 10.12
CA GLU A 75 5.01 -18.98 8.96
C GLU A 75 3.96 -20.08 9.11
N PRO A 76 3.82 -20.77 10.25
CA PRO A 76 2.79 -21.78 10.42
C PRO A 76 1.37 -21.23 10.24
N ARG A 77 1.10 -20.02 10.75
CA ARG A 77 -0.22 -19.37 10.61
C ARG A 77 -0.52 -19.00 9.15
N ARG A 78 0.48 -18.53 8.41
CA ARG A 78 0.35 -18.26 6.96
C ARG A 78 0.04 -19.53 6.20
N THR A 79 0.78 -20.61 6.45
CA THR A 79 0.56 -21.91 5.83
C THR A 79 -0.84 -22.45 6.13
N GLU A 80 -1.31 -22.31 7.37
CA GLU A 80 -2.67 -22.69 7.76
C GLU A 80 -3.74 -21.89 7.00
N LEU A 81 -3.59 -20.57 6.92
CA LEU A 81 -4.51 -19.70 6.18
C LEU A 81 -4.52 -20.03 4.68
N GLN A 82 -3.36 -20.29 4.08
CA GLN A 82 -3.27 -20.73 2.68
C GLN A 82 -3.97 -22.07 2.47
N GLY A 83 -3.81 -23.01 3.40
CA GLY A 83 -4.50 -24.30 3.36
C GLY A 83 -6.02 -24.14 3.45
N LEU A 84 -6.52 -23.29 4.33
CA LEU A 84 -7.94 -22.98 4.44
C LEU A 84 -8.46 -22.33 3.15
N GLN A 85 -7.75 -21.35 2.60
CA GLN A 85 -8.12 -20.70 1.34
C GLN A 85 -8.23 -21.71 0.18
N THR A 86 -7.25 -22.63 0.09
CA THR A 86 -7.28 -23.69 -0.93
C THR A 86 -8.50 -24.57 -0.77
N ARG A 87 -8.84 -24.98 0.47
CA ARG A 87 -10.02 -25.81 0.74
C ARG A 87 -11.33 -25.09 0.41
N ILE A 88 -11.43 -23.80 0.74
CA ILE A 88 -12.58 -22.95 0.39
C ILE A 88 -12.78 -22.92 -1.12
N ASN A 89 -11.70 -22.63 -1.88
CA ASN A 89 -11.76 -22.57 -3.33
C ASN A 89 -12.11 -23.92 -3.97
N THR A 90 -11.56 -25.02 -3.46
CA THR A 90 -11.87 -26.37 -3.92
C THR A 90 -13.34 -26.70 -3.68
N LEU A 91 -13.85 -26.42 -2.49
CA LEU A 91 -15.24 -26.71 -2.14
C LEU A 91 -16.22 -25.84 -2.92
N ALA A 92 -15.89 -24.56 -3.17
CA ALA A 92 -16.67 -23.68 -4.05
C ALA A 92 -16.78 -24.27 -5.46
N LYS A 93 -15.65 -24.71 -6.03
CA LYS A 93 -15.63 -25.35 -7.34
C LYS A 93 -16.44 -26.64 -7.36
N GLU A 94 -16.31 -27.49 -6.35
CA GLU A 94 -17.11 -28.72 -6.25
C GLU A 94 -18.61 -28.43 -6.20
N ILE A 95 -19.04 -27.37 -5.50
CA ILE A 95 -20.43 -26.95 -5.46
C ILE A 95 -20.89 -26.56 -6.87
N ASP A 96 -20.12 -25.70 -7.55
CA ASP A 96 -20.46 -25.25 -8.91
C ASP A 96 -20.54 -26.39 -9.91
N ASP A 97 -19.60 -27.33 -9.88
CA ASP A 97 -19.55 -28.47 -10.79
C ASP A 97 -20.68 -29.49 -10.56
N THR A 98 -21.17 -29.60 -9.31
CA THR A 98 -22.11 -30.65 -8.93
C THR A 98 -23.54 -30.16 -8.63
N GLN A 99 -23.78 -28.85 -8.55
CA GLN A 99 -25.08 -28.28 -8.13
C GLN A 99 -26.29 -28.72 -8.97
N ASN A 100 -26.08 -29.09 -10.25
CA ASN A 100 -27.14 -29.50 -11.16
C ASN A 100 -27.35 -31.02 -11.24
N VAL A 101 -26.44 -31.83 -10.67
CA VAL A 101 -26.44 -33.29 -10.79
C VAL A 101 -26.47 -34.03 -9.45
N ALA A 102 -26.04 -33.37 -8.37
CA ALA A 102 -26.02 -33.97 -7.04
C ALA A 102 -27.37 -33.80 -6.30
N ALA A 103 -27.59 -34.66 -5.30
CA ALA A 103 -28.76 -34.58 -4.43
C ALA A 103 -28.79 -33.22 -3.68
N PRO A 104 -29.98 -32.58 -3.54
CA PRO A 104 -30.10 -31.25 -2.90
C PRO A 104 -29.49 -31.17 -1.48
N ASP A 105 -29.63 -32.24 -0.71
CA ASP A 105 -29.08 -32.27 0.68
C ASP A 105 -27.55 -32.32 0.67
N SER A 106 -26.92 -32.97 -0.27
CA SER A 106 -25.46 -32.98 -0.44
C SER A 106 -24.93 -31.58 -0.79
N ILE A 107 -25.63 -30.89 -1.67
CA ILE A 107 -25.26 -29.49 -2.02
C ILE A 107 -25.43 -28.56 -0.82
N ARG A 108 -26.53 -28.73 -0.07
CA ARG A 108 -26.74 -27.93 1.18
C ARG A 108 -25.60 -28.16 2.15
N GLN A 109 -25.25 -29.41 2.42
CA GLN A 109 -24.15 -29.75 3.33
C GLN A 109 -22.81 -29.14 2.88
N LYS A 110 -22.49 -29.19 1.58
CA LYS A 110 -21.28 -28.55 1.05
C LYS A 110 -21.29 -27.03 1.22
N ARG A 111 -22.43 -26.38 0.99
CA ARG A 111 -22.58 -24.94 1.22
C ARG A 111 -22.39 -24.55 2.69
N ASP A 112 -22.93 -25.35 3.61
CA ASP A 112 -22.76 -25.13 5.04
C ASP A 112 -21.29 -25.28 5.44
N GLN A 113 -20.59 -26.31 4.94
CA GLN A 113 -19.15 -26.48 5.14
C GLN A 113 -18.35 -25.31 4.57
N HIS A 114 -18.70 -24.84 3.38
CA HIS A 114 -18.06 -23.67 2.75
C HIS A 114 -18.24 -22.41 3.62
N ALA A 115 -19.44 -22.17 4.14
CA ALA A 115 -19.70 -21.03 5.03
C ALA A 115 -18.93 -21.14 6.36
N GLN A 116 -18.82 -22.33 6.93
CA GLN A 116 -18.03 -22.58 8.15
C GLN A 116 -16.53 -22.32 7.91
N LEU A 117 -15.98 -22.82 6.80
CA LEU A 117 -14.56 -22.59 6.45
C LEU A 117 -14.26 -21.11 6.21
N ASN A 118 -15.17 -20.36 5.57
CA ASN A 118 -15.02 -18.91 5.41
C ASN A 118 -15.00 -18.18 6.75
N THR A 119 -15.89 -18.55 7.66
CA THR A 119 -15.95 -17.98 9.01
C THR A 119 -14.65 -18.29 9.79
N GLU A 120 -14.16 -19.53 9.69
CA GLU A 120 -12.92 -19.94 10.32
C GLU A 120 -11.70 -19.19 9.74
N PHE A 121 -11.63 -19.08 8.41
CA PHE A 121 -10.58 -18.33 7.72
C PHE A 121 -10.52 -16.87 8.17
N LYS A 122 -11.68 -16.20 8.20
CA LYS A 122 -11.78 -14.82 8.65
C LYS A 122 -11.29 -14.66 10.09
N ARG A 123 -11.82 -15.44 11.02
CA ARG A 123 -11.43 -15.41 12.44
C ARG A 123 -9.93 -15.66 12.63
N LYS A 124 -9.39 -16.71 11.99
CA LYS A 124 -7.94 -17.03 12.08
C LYS A 124 -7.07 -15.94 11.46
N GLY A 125 -7.55 -15.29 10.39
CA GLY A 125 -6.88 -14.15 9.77
C GLY A 125 -6.79 -12.95 10.71
N GLU A 126 -7.91 -12.58 11.33
CA GLU A 126 -7.98 -11.50 12.32
C GLU A 126 -7.10 -11.79 13.55
N ASP A 127 -7.15 -13.02 14.07
CA ASP A 127 -6.32 -13.46 15.19
C ASP A 127 -4.81 -13.42 14.84
N ALA A 128 -4.45 -13.83 13.61
CA ALA A 128 -3.08 -13.82 13.14
C ALA A 128 -2.55 -12.39 12.97
N GLU A 129 -3.35 -11.48 12.43
CA GLU A 129 -2.98 -10.07 12.25
C GLU A 129 -2.81 -9.36 13.59
N ALA A 130 -3.74 -9.55 14.53
CA ALA A 130 -3.66 -8.98 15.87
C ALA A 130 -2.40 -9.48 16.61
N ALA A 131 -2.14 -10.79 16.54
CA ALA A 131 -0.96 -11.38 17.17
C ALA A 131 0.35 -10.91 16.50
N TYR A 132 0.37 -10.76 15.17
CA TYR A 132 1.53 -10.24 14.43
C TYR A 132 1.84 -8.79 14.84
N THR A 133 0.82 -7.95 14.87
CA THR A 133 0.95 -6.54 15.27
C THR A 133 1.49 -6.41 16.70
N LYS A 134 0.92 -7.16 17.63
CA LYS A 134 1.38 -7.20 19.02
C LYS A 134 2.85 -7.66 19.12
N ARG A 135 3.16 -8.78 18.46
CA ARG A 135 4.53 -9.34 18.48
C ARG A 135 5.54 -8.42 17.83
N ARG A 136 5.17 -7.77 16.75
CA ARG A 136 5.99 -6.74 16.11
C ARG A 136 6.32 -5.60 17.08
N GLN A 137 5.34 -5.08 17.80
CA GLN A 137 5.55 -4.02 18.79
C GLN A 137 6.51 -4.48 19.90
N GLU A 138 6.29 -5.67 20.47
CA GLU A 138 7.16 -6.24 21.51
C GLU A 138 8.62 -6.36 21.06
N ILE A 139 8.84 -6.77 19.81
CA ILE A 139 10.20 -6.98 19.28
C ILE A 139 10.88 -5.63 18.94
N PHE A 140 10.13 -4.65 18.40
CA PHE A 140 10.71 -3.40 17.92
C PHE A 140 10.79 -2.28 18.96
N THR A 141 9.96 -2.30 20.01
CA THR A 141 10.00 -1.30 21.07
C THR A 141 11.39 -1.18 21.73
N PRO A 142 12.08 -2.26 22.09
CA PRO A 142 13.44 -2.17 22.65
C PRO A 142 14.44 -1.56 21.66
N LEU A 143 14.29 -1.85 20.37
CA LEU A 143 15.17 -1.30 19.34
C LEU A 143 15.02 0.24 19.22
N GLN A 144 13.79 0.75 19.33
CA GLN A 144 13.52 2.19 19.31
C GLN A 144 14.11 2.90 20.52
N GLN A 145 14.09 2.25 21.69
CA GLN A 145 14.69 2.80 22.92
C GLN A 145 16.22 2.87 22.87
N ASP A 146 16.85 1.93 22.14
CA ASP A 146 18.31 1.89 22.00
C ASP A 146 18.84 2.97 21.00
N ILE A 147 17.99 3.55 20.16
CA ILE A 147 18.36 4.52 19.11
C ILE A 147 18.07 5.97 19.55
N GLY A 148 17.18 6.19 20.50
CA GLY A 148 16.78 7.51 21.00
C GLY A 148 17.58 7.91 22.19
#